data_434994b53204ffbc4e83d68f816cb70f
#
_entry.id   434994b53204ffbc4e83d68f816cb70f
#
_cell.length_a   1.000
_cell.length_b   1.000
_cell.length_c   1.000
_cell.angle_alpha   90.00
_cell.angle_beta   90.00
_cell.angle_gamma   90.00
#
_symmetry.space_group_name_H-M   'P 1'
#
loop_
_entity.id
_entity.type
_entity.pdbx_description
1 polymer ?
#
loop_
_entity_poly.entity_id
_entity_poly.type
_entity_poly.pdbx_seq_one_letter_code
_entity_poly.pdbx_strand_id
1 'polypeptide(L)'
;MIDKEIIKIASNTENHGALNKHTHFSKLKNAICGDEMKIYLIVENDTIRSFKYECESCIYCQASVSLLSRKAKNKPIQKIRVFAEQAKNCFTNEKNSFDKEWKEFDNIMTKNNISRKECLLLPINTTLDALSKKNL
;
A
#
# COMPACT_ATOMS: atom_id res chain seq x y z
N MET A 1 -8.62 20.54 3.74
CA MET A 1 -7.25 20.92 3.37
C MET A 1 -6.38 19.68 3.38
N ILE A 2 -5.58 19.49 2.33
CA ILE A 2 -4.68 18.34 2.24
C ILE A 2 -3.44 18.62 3.09
N ASP A 3 -3.08 17.64 3.93
CA ASP A 3 -1.92 17.70 4.80
C ASP A 3 -0.63 17.73 3.97
N LYS A 4 0.32 18.58 4.38
CA LYS A 4 1.64 18.67 3.73
C LYS A 4 2.39 17.34 3.78
N GLU A 5 2.19 16.55 4.84
CA GLU A 5 2.82 15.25 4.97
C GLU A 5 2.34 14.28 3.91
N ILE A 6 1.05 14.29 3.60
CA ILE A 6 0.46 13.49 2.52
C ILE A 6 1.11 13.86 1.19
N ILE A 7 1.22 15.15 0.89
CA ILE A 7 1.82 15.62 -0.36
C ILE A 7 3.27 15.18 -0.45
N LYS A 8 4.02 15.32 0.62
CA LYS A 8 5.44 14.94 0.68
C LYS A 8 5.62 13.45 0.40
N ILE A 9 4.83 12.61 1.06
CA ILE A 9 4.92 11.16 0.87
C ILE A 9 4.53 10.78 -0.56
N ALA A 10 3.43 11.35 -1.07
CA ALA A 10 2.93 11.04 -2.42
C ALA A 10 3.91 11.48 -3.51
N SER A 11 4.73 12.49 -3.25
CA SER A 11 5.67 13.02 -4.25
C SER A 11 6.85 12.10 -4.53
N ASN A 12 7.09 11.11 -3.68
CA ASN A 12 8.14 10.13 -3.93
C ASN A 12 7.61 9.01 -4.83
N THR A 13 8.04 9.02 -6.09
CA THR A 13 7.56 8.09 -7.12
C THR A 13 8.63 7.11 -7.57
N GLU A 14 9.63 6.85 -6.73
CA GLU A 14 10.75 6.00 -7.10
C GLU A 14 10.35 4.59 -7.54
N ASN A 15 9.25 4.07 -7.02
CA ASN A 15 8.78 2.72 -7.34
C ASN A 15 7.59 2.71 -8.31
N HIS A 16 7.26 3.86 -8.89
CA HIS A 16 6.21 3.93 -9.91
C HIS A 16 6.72 3.27 -11.20
N GLY A 17 5.87 2.44 -11.80
CA GLY A 17 6.19 1.76 -13.05
C GLY A 17 5.76 0.31 -13.04
N ALA A 18 5.92 -0.36 -14.17
CA ALA A 18 5.62 -1.77 -14.33
C ALA A 18 6.89 -2.61 -14.23
N LEU A 19 6.71 -3.88 -13.89
CA LEU A 19 7.77 -4.89 -14.00
C LEU A 19 7.40 -5.83 -15.14
N ASN A 20 8.26 -5.93 -16.14
CA ASN A 20 8.04 -6.85 -17.28
C ASN A 20 8.02 -8.30 -16.83
N LYS A 21 8.85 -8.63 -15.84
CA LYS A 21 8.87 -9.96 -15.23
C LYS A 21 8.46 -9.78 -13.76
N HIS A 22 7.42 -10.49 -13.36
CA HIS A 22 6.93 -10.46 -12.00
C HIS A 22 6.40 -11.83 -11.61
N THR A 23 6.43 -12.14 -10.32
CA THR A 23 5.89 -13.39 -9.80
C THR A 23 4.45 -13.24 -9.38
N HIS A 24 4.05 -12.01 -9.01
CA HIS A 24 2.71 -11.71 -8.53
C HIS A 24 2.25 -10.38 -9.11
N PHE A 25 0.98 -10.31 -9.48
CA PHE A 25 0.36 -9.10 -10.02
C PHE A 25 -1.09 -9.06 -9.60
N SER A 26 -1.58 -7.86 -9.34
CA SER A 26 -3.00 -7.62 -9.18
C SER A 26 -3.39 -6.22 -9.63
N LYS A 27 -4.65 -6.09 -10.01
CA LYS A 27 -5.26 -4.83 -10.37
C LYS A 27 -6.61 -4.77 -9.67
N LEU A 28 -6.78 -3.79 -8.81
CA LEU A 28 -8.05 -3.54 -8.13
C LEU A 28 -8.50 -2.12 -8.38
N LYS A 29 -9.80 -1.93 -8.31
CA LYS A 29 -10.44 -0.63 -8.48
C LYS A 29 -11.35 -0.36 -7.30
N ASN A 30 -11.31 0.88 -6.80
CA ASN A 30 -12.22 1.32 -5.76
C ASN A 30 -13.50 1.80 -6.43
N ALA A 31 -14.60 1.06 -6.24
CA ALA A 31 -15.86 1.36 -6.88
C ALA A 31 -16.47 2.71 -6.44
N ILE A 32 -16.12 3.17 -5.24
CA ILE A 32 -16.69 4.41 -4.68
C ILE A 32 -16.09 5.64 -5.34
N CYS A 33 -14.76 5.72 -5.44
CA CYS A 33 -14.07 6.90 -5.97
C CYS A 33 -13.44 6.67 -7.35
N GLY A 34 -13.47 5.44 -7.86
CA GLY A 34 -12.91 5.12 -9.17
C GLY A 34 -11.40 5.01 -9.21
N ASP A 35 -10.73 5.08 -8.07
CA ASP A 35 -9.28 4.87 -8.01
C ASP A 35 -8.92 3.48 -8.51
N GLU A 36 -7.83 3.38 -9.26
CA GLU A 36 -7.34 2.11 -9.80
C GLU A 36 -5.90 1.90 -9.39
N MET A 37 -5.57 0.68 -8.97
CA MET A 37 -4.24 0.32 -8.50
C MET A 37 -3.76 -0.95 -9.16
N LYS A 38 -2.55 -0.92 -9.72
CA LYS A 38 -1.85 -2.09 -10.22
C LYS A 38 -0.60 -2.30 -9.40
N ILE A 39 -0.39 -3.51 -8.90
CA ILE A 39 0.77 -3.87 -8.10
C ILE A 39 1.52 -5.00 -8.79
N TYR A 40 2.83 -4.82 -8.96
CA TYR A 40 3.75 -5.80 -9.55
C TYR A 40 4.76 -6.19 -8.47
N LEU A 41 4.89 -7.47 -8.19
CA LEU A 41 5.82 -7.97 -7.18
C LEU A 41 6.73 -9.03 -7.75
N ILE A 42 7.98 -9.03 -7.26
CA ILE A 42 8.85 -10.19 -7.37
C ILE A 42 9.01 -10.73 -5.97
N VAL A 43 8.58 -11.98 -5.76
CA VAL A 43 8.68 -12.65 -4.46
C VAL A 43 9.63 -13.84 -4.62
N GLU A 44 10.63 -13.90 -3.74
CA GLU A 44 11.59 -15.00 -3.68
C GLU A 44 11.74 -15.42 -2.24
N ASN A 45 11.65 -16.74 -1.98
CA ASN A 45 11.79 -17.28 -0.63
C ASN A 45 10.87 -16.58 0.38
N ASP A 46 9.59 -16.40 -0.03
CA ASP A 46 8.55 -15.75 0.78
C ASP A 46 8.91 -14.31 1.20
N THR A 47 9.79 -13.67 0.45
CA THR A 47 10.23 -12.29 0.70
C THR A 47 9.99 -11.44 -0.54
N ILE A 48 9.46 -10.23 -0.35
CA ILE A 48 9.24 -9.30 -1.47
C ILE A 48 10.59 -8.70 -1.84
N ARG A 49 11.06 -8.98 -3.07
CA ARG A 49 12.32 -8.46 -3.59
C ARG A 49 12.13 -7.20 -4.39
N SER A 50 11.02 -7.07 -5.10
CA SER A 50 10.70 -5.86 -5.86
C SER A 50 9.24 -5.54 -5.72
N PHE A 51 8.93 -4.26 -5.67
CA PHE A 51 7.58 -3.73 -5.57
C PHE A 51 7.47 -2.53 -6.48
N LYS A 52 6.68 -2.65 -7.53
CA LYS A 52 6.37 -1.54 -8.43
C LYS A 52 4.87 -1.38 -8.52
N TYR A 53 4.42 -0.19 -8.87
CA TYR A 53 3.00 0.09 -8.98
C TYR A 53 2.70 1.10 -10.08
N GLU A 54 1.50 1.00 -10.61
CA GLU A 54 0.91 2.03 -11.47
C GLU A 54 -0.48 2.31 -10.93
N CYS A 55 -0.87 3.57 -10.90
CA CYS A 55 -2.18 3.93 -10.37
C CYS A 55 -2.76 5.15 -11.05
N GLU A 56 -4.10 5.18 -11.10
CA GLU A 56 -4.88 6.37 -11.42
C GLU A 56 -5.73 6.62 -10.19
N SER A 57 -5.28 7.53 -9.31
CA SER A 57 -5.86 7.61 -7.99
C SER A 57 -5.66 8.98 -7.35
N CYS A 58 -6.40 9.22 -6.26
CA CYS A 58 -6.26 10.43 -5.48
C CYS A 58 -4.92 10.45 -4.73
N ILE A 59 -4.57 11.63 -4.20
CA ILE A 59 -3.29 11.81 -3.52
C ILE A 59 -3.14 10.93 -2.27
N TYR A 60 -4.23 10.61 -1.59
CA TYR A 60 -4.18 9.72 -0.42
C TYR A 60 -3.77 8.31 -0.82
N CYS A 61 -4.34 7.80 -1.90
CA CYS A 61 -3.97 6.50 -2.45
C CYS A 61 -2.52 6.50 -2.93
N GLN A 62 -2.09 7.57 -3.60
CA GLN A 62 -0.71 7.74 -4.06
C GLN A 62 0.27 7.74 -2.89
N ALA A 63 -0.06 8.44 -1.81
CA ALA A 63 0.79 8.46 -0.61
C ALA A 63 0.91 7.06 0.00
N SER A 64 -0.21 6.36 0.12
CA SER A 64 -0.25 5.03 0.71
C SER A 64 0.60 4.04 -0.10
N VAL A 65 0.45 4.01 -1.42
CA VAL A 65 1.19 3.07 -2.26
C VAL A 65 2.68 3.43 -2.34
N SER A 66 3.00 4.73 -2.38
CA SER A 66 4.39 5.16 -2.37
C SER A 66 5.10 4.64 -1.13
N LEU A 67 4.51 4.86 0.03
CA LEU A 67 5.09 4.44 1.30
C LEU A 67 5.16 2.92 1.39
N LEU A 68 4.08 2.23 1.02
CA LEU A 68 4.03 0.76 1.05
C LEU A 68 5.13 0.15 0.17
N SER A 69 5.31 0.68 -1.04
CA SER A 69 6.31 0.15 -1.97
C SER A 69 7.73 0.24 -1.43
N ARG A 70 8.03 1.30 -0.68
CA ARG A 70 9.34 1.48 -0.08
C ARG A 70 9.55 0.62 1.15
N LYS A 71 8.51 0.50 1.98
CA LYS A 71 8.61 -0.22 3.25
C LYS A 71 8.48 -1.74 3.09
N ALA A 72 7.76 -2.21 2.06
CA ALA A 72 7.55 -3.64 1.85
C ALA A 72 8.76 -4.34 1.25
N LYS A 73 9.64 -3.62 0.58
CA LYS A 73 10.81 -4.21 -0.08
C LYS A 73 11.70 -4.89 0.95
N ASN A 74 12.11 -6.11 0.64
CA ASN A 74 12.96 -6.97 1.48
C ASN A 74 12.28 -7.47 2.76
N LYS A 75 10.94 -7.41 2.82
CA LYS A 75 10.19 -7.95 3.95
C LYS A 75 9.53 -9.28 3.60
N PRO A 76 9.48 -10.20 4.58
CA PRO A 76 8.72 -11.44 4.41
C PRO A 76 7.24 -11.17 4.19
N ILE A 77 6.59 -12.01 3.40
CA ILE A 77 5.15 -11.92 3.13
C ILE A 77 4.35 -11.87 4.44
N GLN A 78 4.76 -12.65 5.44
CA GLN A 78 4.03 -12.70 6.71
C GLN A 78 3.98 -11.34 7.40
N LYS A 79 5.06 -10.56 7.32
CA LYS A 79 5.06 -9.21 7.88
C LYS A 79 4.11 -8.28 7.16
N ILE A 80 3.96 -8.47 5.85
CA ILE A 80 2.99 -7.70 5.07
C ILE A 80 1.56 -8.03 5.52
N ARG A 81 1.27 -9.31 5.77
CA ARG A 81 -0.06 -9.74 6.23
C ARG A 81 -0.40 -9.17 7.61
N VAL A 82 0.57 -9.17 8.52
CA VAL A 82 0.39 -8.59 9.86
C VAL A 82 0.14 -7.08 9.75
N PHE A 83 0.95 -6.40 8.95
CA PHE A 83 0.75 -4.96 8.70
C PHE A 83 -0.65 -4.67 8.13
N ALA A 84 -1.10 -5.49 7.18
CA ALA A 84 -2.41 -5.31 6.56
C ALA A 84 -3.54 -5.39 7.59
N GLU A 85 -3.45 -6.32 8.54
CA GLU A 85 -4.43 -6.40 9.61
C GLU A 85 -4.40 -5.16 10.50
N GLN A 86 -3.22 -4.66 10.84
CA GLN A 86 -3.09 -3.42 11.60
C GLN A 86 -3.71 -2.26 10.84
N ALA A 87 -3.47 -2.17 9.53
CA ALA A 87 -4.01 -1.10 8.70
C ALA A 87 -5.54 -1.13 8.64
N LYS A 88 -6.12 -2.31 8.49
CA LYS A 88 -7.58 -2.46 8.45
C LYS A 88 -8.22 -2.00 9.77
N ASN A 89 -7.53 -2.19 10.88
CA ASN A 89 -8.06 -1.89 12.21
C ASN A 89 -7.72 -0.50 12.71
N CYS A 90 -6.79 0.21 12.08
CA CYS A 90 -6.29 1.48 12.62
C CYS A 90 -7.34 2.59 12.65
N PHE A 91 -8.35 2.52 11.80
CA PHE A 91 -9.42 3.53 11.76
C PHE A 91 -10.52 3.26 12.78
N THR A 92 -10.57 2.07 13.36
CA THR A 92 -11.61 1.67 14.31
C THR A 92 -11.10 1.60 15.74
N ASN A 93 -9.78 1.56 15.94
CA ASN A 93 -9.15 1.44 17.25
C ASN A 93 -8.29 2.66 17.53
N GLU A 94 -8.66 3.44 18.55
CA GLU A 94 -8.00 4.70 18.88
C GLU A 94 -6.54 4.54 19.32
N LYS A 95 -6.18 3.37 19.84
CA LYS A 95 -4.84 3.13 20.36
C LYS A 95 -3.93 2.44 19.37
N ASN A 96 -4.39 2.29 18.14
CA ASN A 96 -3.64 1.53 17.16
C ASN A 96 -2.49 2.35 16.61
N SER A 97 -1.28 1.84 16.82
CA SER A 97 -0.05 2.40 16.28
C SER A 97 0.66 1.28 15.53
N PHE A 98 1.28 1.62 14.42
CA PHE A 98 2.01 0.64 13.64
C PHE A 98 3.33 0.27 14.30
N ASP A 99 3.81 -0.94 14.02
CA ASP A 99 5.12 -1.38 14.44
C ASP A 99 6.19 -0.44 13.87
N LYS A 100 7.38 -0.45 14.47
CA LYS A 100 8.47 0.46 14.15
C LYS A 100 8.75 0.57 12.65
N GLU A 101 8.79 -0.56 11.95
CA GLU A 101 9.10 -0.60 10.51
C GLU A 101 8.01 0.03 9.64
N TRP A 102 6.80 0.22 10.17
CA TRP A 102 5.66 0.81 9.48
C TRP A 102 5.24 2.15 10.07
N LYS A 103 6.07 2.72 10.93
CA LYS A 103 5.72 3.87 11.76
C LYS A 103 5.26 5.09 10.95
N GLU A 104 5.82 5.28 9.76
CA GLU A 104 5.44 6.42 8.93
C GLU A 104 3.96 6.39 8.52
N PHE A 105 3.33 5.21 8.52
CA PHE A 105 1.90 5.11 8.24
C PHE A 105 1.03 5.79 9.31
N ASP A 106 1.57 6.00 10.52
CA ASP A 106 0.85 6.76 11.55
C ASP A 106 0.53 8.19 11.08
N ASN A 107 1.30 8.72 10.12
CA ASN A 107 1.11 10.07 9.61
C ASN A 107 -0.02 10.18 8.58
N ILE A 108 -0.43 9.08 7.98
CA ILE A 108 -1.43 9.09 6.92
C ILE A 108 -2.70 8.33 7.29
N MET A 109 -2.58 7.25 8.07
CA MET A 109 -3.73 6.44 8.49
C MET A 109 -4.25 6.90 9.84
N THR A 110 -4.74 8.14 9.87
CA THR A 110 -5.24 8.78 11.07
C THR A 110 -6.77 8.89 11.03
N LYS A 111 -7.38 9.14 12.18
CA LYS A 111 -8.82 9.40 12.27
C LYS A 111 -9.26 10.58 11.39
N ASN A 112 -8.39 11.58 11.23
CA ASN A 112 -8.68 12.73 10.40
C ASN A 112 -8.86 12.34 8.94
N ASN A 113 -8.30 11.22 8.53
CA ASN A 113 -8.37 10.73 7.15
C ASN A 113 -9.37 9.57 6.97
N ILE A 114 -10.27 9.37 7.94
CA ILE A 114 -11.22 8.25 7.89
C ILE A 114 -12.11 8.29 6.64
N SER A 115 -12.44 9.48 6.14
CA SER A 115 -13.23 9.61 4.91
C SER A 115 -12.47 9.11 3.68
N ARG A 116 -11.15 8.94 3.79
CA ARG A 116 -10.29 8.43 2.73
C ARG A 116 -9.82 7.01 2.99
N LYS A 117 -10.46 6.34 3.94
CA LYS A 117 -10.10 4.97 4.35
C LYS A 117 -9.95 4.03 3.16
N GLU A 118 -10.94 4.03 2.27
CA GLU A 118 -10.92 3.10 1.12
C GLU A 118 -9.78 3.42 0.16
N CYS A 119 -9.45 4.70 -0.02
CA CYS A 119 -8.31 5.11 -0.85
C CYS A 119 -7.00 4.67 -0.22
N LEU A 120 -6.87 4.86 1.09
CA LEU A 120 -5.64 4.50 1.83
C LEU A 120 -5.42 2.99 1.86
N LEU A 121 -6.50 2.21 1.93
CA LEU A 121 -6.41 0.75 1.99
C LEU A 121 -6.30 0.07 0.62
N LEU A 122 -6.61 0.78 -0.46
CA LEU A 122 -6.59 0.18 -1.80
C LEU A 122 -5.25 -0.46 -2.15
N PRO A 123 -4.10 0.21 -1.95
CA PRO A 123 -2.81 -0.42 -2.25
C PRO A 123 -2.55 -1.67 -1.42
N ILE A 124 -2.97 -1.66 -0.16
CA ILE A 124 -2.79 -2.78 0.75
C ILE A 124 -3.64 -3.96 0.30
N ASN A 125 -4.91 -3.71 -0.01
CA ASN A 125 -5.81 -4.75 -0.51
C ASN A 125 -5.34 -5.31 -1.84
N THR A 126 -4.81 -4.46 -2.73
CA THR A 126 -4.27 -4.90 -4.02
C THR A 126 -3.04 -5.79 -3.82
N THR A 127 -2.17 -5.42 -2.87
CA THR A 127 -0.99 -6.22 -2.55
C THR A 127 -1.39 -7.59 -2.01
N LEU A 128 -2.35 -7.65 -1.09
CA LEU A 128 -2.84 -8.92 -0.56
C LEU A 128 -3.45 -9.78 -1.66
N ASP A 129 -4.19 -9.17 -2.57
CA ASP A 129 -4.77 -9.90 -3.70
C ASP A 129 -3.67 -10.46 -4.60
N ALA A 130 -2.62 -9.68 -4.86
CA ALA A 130 -1.48 -10.14 -5.64
C ALA A 130 -0.79 -11.33 -4.96
N LEU A 131 -0.61 -11.25 -3.64
CA LEU A 131 0.04 -12.32 -2.88
C LEU A 131 -0.77 -13.61 -2.83
N SER A 132 -2.09 -13.52 -3.04
CA SER A 132 -2.97 -14.69 -3.09
C SER A 132 -2.95 -15.40 -4.44
N LYS A 133 -2.33 -14.77 -5.46
CA LYS A 133 -2.24 -15.28 -6.84
C LYS A 133 -0.79 -15.38 -7.22
N LYS A 134 -0.43 -16.45 -7.92
CA LYS A 134 0.92 -16.60 -8.44
C LYS A 134 0.84 -16.66 -9.98
N ASN A 135 1.59 -15.79 -10.63
CA ASN A 135 1.72 -15.83 -12.09
C ASN A 135 2.75 -16.88 -12.47
N LEU A 136 2.29 -17.85 -13.22
CA LEU A 136 3.17 -18.93 -13.71
C LEU A 136 3.64 -18.65 -15.12
#